data_b35c04f4f63ef4231312d08bdbdb87d1
#
_entry.id   b35c04f4f63ef4231312d08bdbdb87d1
#
_cell.length_a   1.000
_cell.length_b   1.000
_cell.length_c   1.000
_cell.angle_alpha   90.00
_cell.angle_beta   90.00
_cell.angle_gamma   90.00
#
_symmetry.space_group_name_H-M   'P 1'
#
loop_
_entity.id
_entity.type
_entity.pdbx_description
1 polymer ?
#
loop_
_entity_poly.entity_id
_entity_poly.type
_entity_poly.pdbx_seq_one_letter_code
_entity_poly.pdbx_strand_id
1 'polypeptide(L)'
;PPPPPPPPPPPPPPRATTPPPPTTPRHGVRRQRQMCIRDRLTRISDGDVVIFFNFRTDRGRQLTQALSQQAFHEYNMHPLKLYYVTMTNYDDTFENIHVVYDKENLQDTLGEVLERAGKQQIRIAETEKYPHVTLFFNGGREEPFKGEQRILCPSPKVATYDLKPEMSAFEVRDAIVAALKEEKADFVCLNFANPDMVGHTGSMEAAIKACETVDTCAKEVIETGLEHGYSTLVIADHGNSDTMINPDGSPNTAHTTNPVPLILVDPDRKSIRDGVLGDMAPTVLEIMEIKQPELMTCKSLL
;
A
#
# COMPACT_ATOMS: atom_id res chain seq x y z
N PRO A 1 -0.16 69.28 28.68
CA PRO A 1 -0.06 67.92 29.27
C PRO A 1 -0.14 66.86 28.18
N PRO A 2 0.59 65.78 28.27
CA PRO A 2 0.50 64.68 27.31
C PRO A 2 -0.88 64.01 27.38
N PRO A 3 -1.38 63.41 26.29
CA PRO A 3 -2.67 62.73 26.30
C PRO A 3 -2.61 61.48 27.22
N PRO A 4 -3.77 61.12 27.83
CA PRO A 4 -3.80 59.96 28.73
C PRO A 4 -3.48 58.66 27.99
N PRO A 5 -2.89 57.68 28.63
CA PRO A 5 -2.57 56.40 28.02
C PRO A 5 -3.87 55.68 27.60
N PRO A 6 -3.82 54.86 26.52
CA PRO A 6 -4.98 54.10 26.12
C PRO A 6 -5.38 53.05 27.15
N PRO A 7 -6.70 52.73 27.24
CA PRO A 7 -7.15 51.72 28.21
C PRO A 7 -6.54 50.36 27.95
N PRO A 8 -6.33 49.53 28.97
CA PRO A 8 -5.80 48.18 28.80
C PRO A 8 -6.75 47.32 27.96
N PRO A 9 -6.21 46.37 27.19
CA PRO A 9 -7.04 45.48 26.39
C PRO A 9 -7.94 44.61 27.29
N PRO A 10 -9.14 44.24 26.83
CA PRO A 10 -10.03 43.40 27.60
C PRO A 10 -9.36 42.03 27.93
N PRO A 11 -9.66 41.41 29.06
CA PRO A 11 -9.13 40.11 29.39
C PRO A 11 -9.56 39.07 28.37
N PRO A 12 -8.69 38.10 28.05
CA PRO A 12 -9.05 37.06 27.08
C PRO A 12 -10.26 36.27 27.64
N PRO A 13 -11.14 35.78 26.74
CA PRO A 13 -12.26 34.96 27.17
C PRO A 13 -11.75 33.71 27.94
N PRO A 14 -12.51 33.24 28.92
CA PRO A 14 -12.12 32.06 29.70
C PRO A 14 -11.92 30.90 28.70
N ARG A 15 -10.75 30.25 28.78
CA ARG A 15 -10.50 29.02 28.03
C ARG A 15 -11.61 28.04 28.35
N ALA A 16 -12.33 27.60 27.36
CA ALA A 16 -13.21 26.47 27.50
C ALA A 16 -12.34 25.29 27.99
N THR A 17 -12.56 24.92 29.26
CA THR A 17 -11.97 23.69 29.81
C THR A 17 -12.69 22.53 29.16
N THR A 18 -12.16 22.06 28.04
CA THR A 18 -12.51 20.73 27.56
C THR A 18 -12.11 19.76 28.67
N PRO A 19 -13.03 18.90 29.15
CA PRO A 19 -12.66 17.87 30.09
C PRO A 19 -11.51 17.05 29.48
N PRO A 20 -10.52 16.63 30.29
CA PRO A 20 -9.42 15.82 29.80
C PRO A 20 -10.00 14.61 29.09
N PRO A 21 -9.42 14.20 27.95
CA PRO A 21 -9.86 13.00 27.27
C PRO A 21 -9.79 11.85 28.28
N PRO A 22 -10.81 10.99 28.34
CA PRO A 22 -10.79 9.87 29.27
C PRO A 22 -9.54 9.06 28.99
N THR A 23 -8.74 8.82 30.03
CA THR A 23 -7.58 7.92 29.98
C THR A 23 -8.07 6.55 29.54
N THR A 24 -7.88 6.24 28.27
CA THR A 24 -8.31 4.97 27.69
C THR A 24 -7.21 3.92 27.93
N PRO A 25 -7.49 2.86 28.69
CA PRO A 25 -6.61 1.70 28.68
C PRO A 25 -6.56 1.11 27.27
N ARG A 26 -5.48 0.43 26.91
CA ARG A 26 -5.23 -0.23 25.61
C ARG A 26 -6.33 -1.19 25.09
N HIS A 27 -7.52 -1.17 25.66
CA HIS A 27 -8.73 -1.90 25.25
C HIS A 27 -9.79 -0.99 24.59
N GLY A 28 -9.43 0.20 24.11
CA GLY A 28 -10.37 1.18 23.55
C GLY A 28 -11.20 0.68 22.38
N VAL A 29 -10.64 -0.15 21.50
CA VAL A 29 -11.38 -0.74 20.37
C VAL A 29 -12.48 -1.69 20.83
N ARG A 30 -12.25 -2.47 21.89
CA ARG A 30 -13.31 -3.30 22.51
C ARG A 30 -14.38 -2.46 23.17
N ARG A 31 -14.02 -1.33 23.82
CA ARG A 31 -15.01 -0.43 24.46
C ARG A 31 -15.84 0.36 23.45
N GLN A 32 -15.27 0.83 22.36
CA GLN A 32 -16.05 1.47 21.27
C GLN A 32 -17.05 0.49 20.67
N ARG A 33 -16.65 -0.75 20.39
CA ARG A 33 -17.58 -1.80 19.97
C ARG A 33 -18.65 -2.09 21.05
N GLN A 34 -18.28 -2.06 22.32
CA GLN A 34 -19.23 -2.27 23.42
C GLN A 34 -20.15 -1.06 23.68
N MET A 35 -19.71 0.18 23.41
CA MET A 35 -20.58 1.35 23.48
C MET A 35 -21.62 1.37 22.38
N CYS A 36 -21.24 1.07 21.13
CA CYS A 36 -22.20 0.89 20.05
C CYS A 36 -23.19 -0.28 20.31
N ILE A 37 -22.76 -1.29 21.06
CA ILE A 37 -23.61 -2.44 21.44
C ILE A 37 -24.50 -2.12 22.66
N ARG A 38 -24.14 -1.15 23.51
CA ARG A 38 -24.90 -0.85 24.74
C ARG A 38 -26.10 0.07 24.55
N ASP A 39 -26.01 1.01 23.60
CA ASP A 39 -27.06 2.03 23.47
C ASP A 39 -28.24 1.62 22.58
N ARG A 40 -28.03 0.69 21.64
CA ARG A 40 -29.11 -0.05 20.97
C ARG A 40 -28.51 -1.32 20.36
N LEU A 41 -29.15 -2.43 20.66
CA LEU A 41 -28.90 -3.73 20.04
C LEU A 41 -29.37 -3.75 18.58
N THR A 42 -28.98 -2.78 17.75
CA THR A 42 -29.23 -2.81 16.33
C THR A 42 -28.19 -3.74 15.73
N ARG A 43 -28.57 -4.98 15.51
CA ARG A 43 -27.79 -5.96 14.76
C ARG A 43 -28.23 -5.87 13.31
N ILE A 44 -27.31 -6.13 12.39
CA ILE A 44 -27.68 -6.37 10.99
C ILE A 44 -28.48 -7.67 10.97
N SER A 45 -29.64 -7.63 10.33
CA SER A 45 -30.62 -8.73 10.28
C SER A 45 -31.08 -8.94 8.84
N ASP A 46 -31.70 -10.08 8.58
CA ASP A 46 -32.31 -10.36 7.28
C ASP A 46 -33.30 -9.25 6.87
N GLY A 47 -33.18 -8.80 5.64
CA GLY A 47 -34.03 -7.74 5.07
C GLY A 47 -33.46 -6.33 5.26
N ASP A 48 -32.35 -6.16 5.99
CA ASP A 48 -31.74 -4.86 6.14
C ASP A 48 -31.05 -4.40 4.85
N VAL A 49 -30.96 -3.05 4.70
CA VAL A 49 -30.14 -2.40 3.67
C VAL A 49 -28.78 -2.09 4.28
N VAL A 50 -27.72 -2.60 3.67
CA VAL A 50 -26.35 -2.34 4.08
C VAL A 50 -25.62 -1.61 2.97
N ILE A 51 -25.14 -0.39 3.23
CA ILE A 51 -24.25 0.34 2.34
C ILE A 51 -22.85 0.27 2.92
N PHE A 52 -21.96 -0.48 2.23
CA PHE A 52 -20.59 -0.62 2.65
C PHE A 52 -19.70 0.42 1.95
N PHE A 53 -19.53 1.55 2.61
CA PHE A 53 -18.80 2.70 2.08
C PHE A 53 -17.29 2.50 2.19
N ASN A 54 -16.74 1.69 1.29
CA ASN A 54 -15.31 1.42 1.21
C ASN A 54 -14.92 1.11 -0.24
N PHE A 55 -13.89 1.81 -0.75
CA PHE A 55 -13.36 1.57 -2.09
C PHE A 55 -12.22 0.53 -2.09
N ARG A 56 -11.59 0.29 -0.94
CA ARG A 56 -10.54 -0.71 -0.81
C ARG A 56 -11.13 -2.12 -0.75
N THR A 57 -10.64 -3.01 -1.60
CA THR A 57 -11.29 -4.30 -1.86
C THR A 57 -10.92 -5.40 -0.86
N ASP A 58 -9.69 -5.41 -0.31
CA ASP A 58 -9.17 -6.48 0.54
C ASP A 58 -10.05 -6.79 1.77
N ARG A 59 -10.23 -5.81 2.66
CA ARG A 59 -11.09 -5.95 3.84
C ARG A 59 -12.58 -5.90 3.49
N GLY A 60 -12.93 -5.19 2.41
CA GLY A 60 -14.27 -5.17 1.82
C GLY A 60 -14.73 -6.58 1.46
N ARG A 61 -13.90 -7.33 0.76
CA ARG A 61 -14.12 -8.73 0.37
C ARG A 61 -14.38 -9.61 1.58
N GLN A 62 -13.50 -9.57 2.60
CA GLN A 62 -13.64 -10.40 3.81
C GLN A 62 -14.94 -10.13 4.57
N LEU A 63 -15.31 -8.86 4.75
CA LEU A 63 -16.53 -8.49 5.46
C LEU A 63 -17.78 -8.83 4.67
N THR A 64 -17.80 -8.63 3.36
CA THR A 64 -18.91 -9.01 2.49
C THR A 64 -19.12 -10.52 2.51
N GLN A 65 -18.02 -11.29 2.41
CA GLN A 65 -18.05 -12.74 2.50
C GLN A 65 -18.69 -13.21 3.82
N ALA A 66 -18.28 -12.63 4.94
CA ALA A 66 -18.77 -13.01 6.27
C ALA A 66 -20.21 -12.58 6.54
N LEU A 67 -20.70 -11.50 5.91
CA LEU A 67 -22.04 -10.98 6.14
C LEU A 67 -23.09 -11.65 5.23
N SER A 68 -22.75 -11.95 3.97
CA SER A 68 -23.75 -12.31 2.97
C SER A 68 -23.43 -13.52 2.09
N GLN A 69 -22.21 -14.06 2.10
CA GLN A 69 -21.81 -15.10 1.16
C GLN A 69 -21.51 -16.45 1.81
N GLN A 70 -20.86 -16.49 2.96
CA GLN A 70 -20.33 -17.72 3.55
C GLN A 70 -20.74 -17.90 5.02
N ALA A 71 -21.05 -19.14 5.41
CA ALA A 71 -21.25 -19.49 6.81
C ALA A 71 -19.92 -19.77 7.51
N PHE A 72 -19.77 -19.27 8.73
CA PHE A 72 -18.65 -19.53 9.62
C PHE A 72 -19.20 -20.17 10.91
N HIS A 73 -19.42 -21.46 10.85
CA HIS A 73 -20.11 -22.23 11.91
C HIS A 73 -19.39 -22.16 13.26
N GLU A 74 -18.07 -22.10 13.26
CA GLU A 74 -17.22 -21.96 14.47
C GLU A 74 -17.48 -20.65 15.23
N TYR A 75 -17.99 -19.61 14.54
CA TYR A 75 -18.34 -18.31 15.12
C TYR A 75 -19.87 -18.12 15.22
N ASN A 76 -20.67 -19.15 14.93
CA ASN A 76 -22.11 -19.08 14.87
C ASN A 76 -22.60 -17.98 13.91
N MET A 77 -21.92 -17.82 12.76
CA MET A 77 -22.25 -16.87 11.71
C MET A 77 -22.82 -17.62 10.49
N HIS A 78 -23.85 -17.04 9.92
CA HIS A 78 -24.48 -17.50 8.67
C HIS A 78 -24.76 -16.31 7.76
N PRO A 79 -24.82 -16.51 6.44
CA PRO A 79 -25.10 -15.44 5.50
C PRO A 79 -26.47 -14.83 5.77
N LEU A 80 -26.52 -13.51 5.76
CA LEU A 80 -27.77 -12.75 5.92
C LEU A 80 -28.34 -12.38 4.54
N LYS A 81 -29.67 -12.36 4.44
CA LYS A 81 -30.38 -11.88 3.25
C LYS A 81 -30.48 -10.37 3.28
N LEU A 82 -29.49 -9.68 2.74
CA LEU A 82 -29.37 -8.23 2.79
C LEU A 82 -29.62 -7.62 1.41
N TYR A 83 -30.11 -6.38 1.39
CA TYR A 83 -29.88 -5.50 0.25
C TYR A 83 -28.49 -4.87 0.42
N TYR A 84 -27.48 -5.51 -0.16
CA TYR A 84 -26.09 -5.17 0.11
C TYR A 84 -25.50 -4.33 -1.01
N VAL A 85 -25.07 -3.11 -0.67
CA VAL A 85 -24.49 -2.14 -1.61
C VAL A 85 -23.03 -1.94 -1.29
N THR A 86 -22.18 -2.06 -2.30
CA THR A 86 -20.73 -1.81 -2.19
C THR A 86 -20.31 -0.66 -3.11
N MET A 87 -19.26 0.07 -2.73
CA MET A 87 -18.77 1.17 -3.56
C MET A 87 -18.14 0.66 -4.85
N THR A 88 -17.48 -0.49 -4.81
CA THR A 88 -16.86 -1.13 -6.00
C THR A 88 -17.03 -2.64 -5.90
N ASN A 89 -16.78 -3.33 -6.99
CA ASN A 89 -16.79 -4.79 -7.01
C ASN A 89 -15.61 -5.34 -6.19
N TYR A 90 -15.90 -6.14 -5.16
CA TYR A 90 -14.88 -6.75 -4.30
C TYR A 90 -14.49 -8.16 -4.73
N ASP A 91 -15.41 -8.88 -5.41
CA ASP A 91 -15.20 -10.24 -5.89
C ASP A 91 -16.29 -10.59 -6.91
N ASP A 92 -15.89 -11.05 -8.10
CA ASP A 92 -16.80 -11.40 -9.19
C ASP A 92 -17.66 -12.64 -8.89
N THR A 93 -17.30 -13.40 -7.85
CA THR A 93 -18.04 -14.60 -7.42
C THR A 93 -19.17 -14.30 -6.42
N PHE A 94 -19.26 -13.06 -5.93
CA PHE A 94 -20.27 -12.69 -4.94
C PHE A 94 -21.66 -12.52 -5.58
N GLU A 95 -22.65 -13.09 -4.91
CA GLU A 95 -24.04 -13.03 -5.35
C GLU A 95 -24.84 -11.97 -4.58
N ASN A 96 -25.87 -11.40 -5.24
CA ASN A 96 -26.80 -10.43 -4.66
C ASN A 96 -26.13 -9.18 -4.05
N ILE A 97 -25.04 -8.71 -4.68
CA ILE A 97 -24.35 -7.48 -4.33
C ILE A 97 -24.67 -6.40 -5.36
N HIS A 98 -25.04 -5.21 -4.88
CA HIS A 98 -25.28 -4.03 -5.72
C HIS A 98 -24.04 -3.15 -5.71
N VAL A 99 -23.31 -3.11 -6.83
CA VAL A 99 -22.10 -2.30 -6.99
C VAL A 99 -22.49 -0.91 -7.49
N VAL A 100 -21.98 0.15 -6.84
CA VAL A 100 -22.25 1.54 -7.25
C VAL A 100 -21.34 1.95 -8.40
N TYR A 101 -20.06 1.60 -8.34
CA TYR A 101 -19.05 1.90 -9.35
C TYR A 101 -18.44 0.61 -9.85
N ASP A 102 -18.72 0.26 -11.09
CA ASP A 102 -18.06 -0.88 -11.71
C ASP A 102 -16.56 -0.64 -11.82
N LYS A 103 -15.77 -1.70 -11.66
CA LYS A 103 -14.35 -1.64 -11.98
C LYS A 103 -14.22 -1.42 -13.48
N GLU A 104 -13.67 -0.30 -13.87
CA GLU A 104 -13.12 -0.18 -15.22
C GLU A 104 -11.92 -1.11 -15.30
N ASN A 105 -11.98 -2.08 -16.21
CA ASN A 105 -10.80 -2.89 -16.53
C ASN A 105 -9.77 -1.97 -17.17
N LEU A 106 -8.71 -1.69 -16.43
CA LEU A 106 -7.59 -0.90 -16.95
C LEU A 106 -6.97 -1.64 -18.11
N GLN A 107 -6.91 -0.96 -19.25
CA GLN A 107 -6.25 -1.43 -20.45
C GLN A 107 -4.86 -0.81 -20.55
N ASP A 108 -3.99 -1.45 -21.31
CA ASP A 108 -2.63 -0.97 -21.55
C ASP A 108 -1.82 -0.77 -20.25
N THR A 109 -2.06 -1.61 -19.23
CA THR A 109 -1.18 -1.65 -18.07
C THR A 109 0.24 -2.03 -18.50
N LEU A 110 1.25 -1.65 -17.70
CA LEU A 110 2.64 -1.97 -18.05
C LEU A 110 2.83 -3.47 -18.32
N GLY A 111 2.25 -4.33 -17.46
CA GLY A 111 2.33 -5.79 -17.63
C GLY A 111 1.73 -6.27 -18.96
N GLU A 112 0.61 -5.71 -19.37
CA GLU A 112 -0.05 -6.03 -20.65
C GLU A 112 0.78 -5.57 -21.85
N VAL A 113 1.37 -4.38 -21.78
CA VAL A 113 2.25 -3.86 -22.84
C VAL A 113 3.49 -4.74 -23.01
N LEU A 114 4.09 -5.16 -21.91
CA LEU A 114 5.25 -6.06 -21.91
C LEU A 114 4.88 -7.45 -22.47
N GLU A 115 3.70 -8.00 -22.13
CA GLU A 115 3.19 -9.24 -22.72
C GLU A 115 3.08 -9.12 -24.24
N ARG A 116 2.45 -8.04 -24.75
CA ARG A 116 2.31 -7.79 -26.19
C ARG A 116 3.66 -7.62 -26.89
N ALA A 117 4.65 -7.08 -26.19
CA ALA A 117 6.03 -6.95 -26.69
C ALA A 117 6.83 -8.26 -26.57
N GLY A 118 6.25 -9.34 -26.05
CA GLY A 118 6.91 -10.64 -25.89
C GLY A 118 7.97 -10.67 -24.78
N LYS A 119 7.91 -9.72 -23.85
CA LYS A 119 8.91 -9.55 -22.78
C LYS A 119 8.63 -10.47 -21.59
N GLN A 120 9.71 -10.97 -20.98
CA GLN A 120 9.65 -11.77 -19.77
C GLN A 120 9.66 -10.85 -18.54
N GLN A 121 8.77 -11.12 -17.58
CA GLN A 121 8.54 -10.26 -16.42
C GLN A 121 8.66 -11.06 -15.14
N ILE A 122 9.25 -10.48 -14.10
CA ILE A 122 9.25 -11.03 -12.73
C ILE A 122 8.53 -10.05 -11.81
N ARG A 123 7.62 -10.59 -10.98
CA ARG A 123 7.01 -9.92 -9.83
C ARG A 123 7.51 -10.59 -8.56
N ILE A 124 8.11 -9.81 -7.65
CA ILE A 124 8.66 -10.37 -6.43
C ILE A 124 8.38 -9.46 -5.23
N ALA A 125 7.84 -10.04 -4.18
CA ALA A 125 7.66 -9.40 -2.88
C ALA A 125 7.48 -10.46 -1.79
N GLU A 126 7.50 -10.02 -0.54
CA GLU A 126 7.02 -10.83 0.56
C GLU A 126 5.49 -10.74 0.73
N THR A 127 4.90 -11.66 1.53
CA THR A 127 3.44 -11.88 1.62
C THR A 127 2.63 -10.59 1.76
N GLU A 128 3.06 -9.64 2.60
CA GLU A 128 2.33 -8.40 2.89
C GLU A 128 2.21 -7.47 1.67
N LYS A 129 3.17 -7.52 0.76
CA LYS A 129 3.23 -6.66 -0.44
C LYS A 129 3.08 -7.42 -1.76
N TYR A 130 2.88 -8.73 -1.71
CA TYR A 130 2.69 -9.53 -2.92
C TYR A 130 1.50 -9.08 -3.79
N PRO A 131 0.31 -8.77 -3.23
CA PRO A 131 -0.78 -8.23 -4.02
C PRO A 131 -0.45 -6.91 -4.71
N HIS A 132 0.44 -6.09 -4.12
CA HIS A 132 0.82 -4.79 -4.68
C HIS A 132 1.62 -4.93 -5.98
N VAL A 133 2.54 -5.90 -6.05
CA VAL A 133 3.33 -6.15 -7.28
C VAL A 133 2.65 -7.09 -8.26
N THR A 134 1.54 -7.72 -7.90
CA THR A 134 0.76 -8.63 -8.75
C THR A 134 -0.60 -8.05 -9.12
N LEU A 135 -1.64 -8.35 -8.33
CA LEU A 135 -3.01 -7.95 -8.59
C LEU A 135 -3.17 -6.44 -8.85
N PHE A 136 -2.63 -5.60 -7.94
CA PHE A 136 -2.79 -4.14 -8.07
C PHE A 136 -1.95 -3.57 -9.20
N PHE A 137 -0.71 -4.02 -9.36
CA PHE A 137 0.15 -3.62 -10.45
C PHE A 137 -0.42 -4.00 -11.83
N ASN A 138 -1.14 -5.12 -11.89
CA ASN A 138 -1.79 -5.61 -13.09
C ASN A 138 -3.21 -5.04 -13.30
N GLY A 139 -3.56 -3.94 -12.62
CA GLY A 139 -4.85 -3.26 -12.78
C GLY A 139 -6.05 -4.05 -12.24
N GLY A 140 -5.83 -4.96 -11.29
CA GLY A 140 -6.86 -5.82 -10.70
C GLY A 140 -7.01 -7.18 -11.36
N ARG A 141 -6.14 -7.51 -12.32
CA ARG A 141 -6.09 -8.83 -12.96
C ARG A 141 -5.36 -9.84 -12.04
N GLU A 142 -6.07 -10.89 -11.66
CA GLU A 142 -5.52 -11.99 -10.82
C GLU A 142 -4.55 -12.88 -11.61
N GLU A 143 -4.93 -13.23 -12.84
CA GLU A 143 -4.16 -14.11 -13.70
C GLU A 143 -2.85 -13.46 -14.17
N PRO A 144 -1.71 -14.16 -14.09
CA PRO A 144 -0.46 -13.67 -14.65
C PRO A 144 -0.57 -13.37 -16.14
N PHE A 145 0.18 -12.39 -16.62
CA PHE A 145 0.40 -12.18 -18.04
C PHE A 145 1.29 -13.29 -18.61
N LYS A 146 1.18 -13.54 -19.90
CA LYS A 146 2.11 -14.47 -20.56
C LYS A 146 3.54 -13.95 -20.44
N GLY A 147 4.44 -14.76 -19.90
CA GLY A 147 5.81 -14.35 -19.61
C GLY A 147 5.99 -13.72 -18.20
N GLU A 148 4.92 -13.62 -17.41
CA GLU A 148 4.99 -13.14 -16.01
C GLU A 148 5.26 -14.30 -15.06
N GLN A 149 6.41 -14.27 -14.41
CA GLN A 149 6.77 -15.14 -13.30
C GLN A 149 6.54 -14.40 -11.98
N ARG A 150 5.99 -15.08 -11.00
CA ARG A 150 5.73 -14.56 -9.65
C ARG A 150 6.56 -15.30 -8.61
N ILE A 151 7.28 -14.55 -7.79
CA ILE A 151 8.09 -15.07 -6.68
C ILE A 151 7.53 -14.51 -5.38
N LEU A 152 7.02 -15.38 -4.52
CA LEU A 152 6.52 -15.04 -3.20
C LEU A 152 7.52 -15.48 -2.14
N CYS A 153 8.03 -14.55 -1.34
CA CYS A 153 8.78 -14.83 -0.14
C CYS A 153 7.84 -14.72 1.07
N PRO A 154 7.68 -15.77 1.90
CA PRO A 154 6.78 -15.70 3.04
C PRO A 154 7.22 -14.66 4.07
N SER A 155 6.33 -13.74 4.47
CA SER A 155 6.60 -12.81 5.58
C SER A 155 6.75 -13.56 6.91
N PRO A 156 7.56 -13.05 7.86
CA PRO A 156 7.75 -13.69 9.15
C PRO A 156 6.44 -13.68 9.97
N LYS A 157 6.17 -14.79 10.66
CA LYS A 157 5.00 -14.94 11.52
C LYS A 157 5.26 -14.36 12.91
N VAL A 158 5.24 -13.04 13.01
CA VAL A 158 5.40 -12.29 14.26
C VAL A 158 4.12 -11.49 14.58
N ALA A 159 3.95 -11.09 15.83
CA ALA A 159 2.76 -10.33 16.24
C ALA A 159 2.73 -8.92 15.63
N THR A 160 3.88 -8.28 15.56
CA THR A 160 4.12 -6.97 14.94
C THR A 160 5.52 -6.94 14.36
N TYR A 161 5.75 -6.19 13.27
CA TYR A 161 7.00 -6.24 12.53
C TYR A 161 8.16 -5.47 13.17
N ASP A 162 7.93 -4.69 14.21
CA ASP A 162 9.00 -4.14 15.06
C ASP A 162 9.78 -5.21 15.82
N LEU A 163 9.20 -6.41 16.00
CA LEU A 163 9.90 -7.56 16.57
C LEU A 163 10.87 -8.25 15.61
N LYS A 164 10.72 -8.01 14.30
CA LYS A 164 11.63 -8.50 13.26
C LYS A 164 11.68 -7.49 12.10
N PRO A 165 12.39 -6.36 12.25
CA PRO A 165 12.42 -5.29 11.25
C PRO A 165 13.01 -5.69 9.89
N GLU A 166 13.87 -6.71 9.88
CA GLU A 166 14.43 -7.27 8.65
C GLU A 166 13.36 -7.95 7.79
N MET A 167 12.26 -8.36 8.40
CA MET A 167 11.18 -9.12 7.76
C MET A 167 11.76 -10.27 6.91
N SER A 168 11.45 -10.32 5.62
CA SER A 168 12.01 -11.29 4.67
C SER A 168 12.82 -10.60 3.55
N ALA A 169 13.41 -9.43 3.84
CA ALA A 169 14.14 -8.67 2.82
C ALA A 169 15.36 -9.44 2.27
N PHE A 170 16.07 -10.20 3.10
CA PHE A 170 17.20 -10.99 2.65
C PHE A 170 16.78 -12.11 1.72
N GLU A 171 15.68 -12.81 2.02
CA GLU A 171 15.11 -13.85 1.17
C GLU A 171 14.64 -13.30 -0.17
N VAL A 172 14.02 -12.10 -0.17
CA VAL A 172 13.63 -11.38 -1.40
C VAL A 172 14.87 -11.03 -2.22
N ARG A 173 15.91 -10.45 -1.59
CA ARG A 173 17.19 -10.15 -2.24
C ARG A 173 17.81 -11.39 -2.86
N ASP A 174 17.95 -12.47 -2.11
CA ASP A 174 18.61 -13.68 -2.58
C ASP A 174 17.89 -14.29 -3.78
N ALA A 175 16.56 -14.33 -3.73
CA ALA A 175 15.75 -14.84 -4.82
C ALA A 175 15.88 -13.99 -6.10
N ILE A 176 15.86 -12.66 -5.98
CA ILE A 176 15.97 -11.80 -7.18
C ILE A 176 17.39 -11.73 -7.72
N VAL A 177 18.41 -11.74 -6.86
CA VAL A 177 19.82 -11.81 -7.29
C VAL A 177 20.07 -13.08 -8.09
N ALA A 178 19.53 -14.22 -7.65
CA ALA A 178 19.62 -15.47 -8.41
C ALA A 178 18.93 -15.35 -9.78
N ALA A 179 17.73 -14.75 -9.83
CA ALA A 179 16.97 -14.59 -11.08
C ALA A 179 17.65 -13.62 -12.05
N LEU A 180 18.25 -12.53 -11.57
CA LEU A 180 19.00 -11.57 -12.38
C LEU A 180 20.22 -12.22 -13.04
N LYS A 181 20.95 -13.07 -12.32
CA LYS A 181 22.09 -13.83 -12.86
C LYS A 181 21.72 -14.83 -13.96
N GLU A 182 20.46 -15.25 -13.98
CA GLU A 182 19.95 -16.12 -15.06
C GLU A 182 19.64 -15.35 -16.37
N GLU A 183 19.56 -14.03 -16.32
CA GLU A 183 19.30 -13.12 -17.46
C GLU A 183 18.03 -13.49 -18.26
N LYS A 184 17.03 -14.09 -17.60
CA LYS A 184 15.80 -14.56 -18.26
C LYS A 184 14.68 -13.54 -18.23
N ALA A 185 14.78 -12.49 -17.44
CA ALA A 185 13.77 -11.46 -17.31
C ALA A 185 14.18 -10.17 -18.03
N ASP A 186 13.28 -9.60 -18.80
CA ASP A 186 13.45 -8.26 -19.39
C ASP A 186 13.02 -7.16 -18.40
N PHE A 187 12.07 -7.46 -17.50
CA PHE A 187 11.53 -6.53 -16.51
C PHE A 187 11.34 -7.19 -15.15
N VAL A 188 11.70 -6.48 -14.11
CA VAL A 188 11.50 -6.90 -12.71
C VAL A 188 10.75 -5.81 -11.95
N CYS A 189 9.65 -6.19 -11.28
CA CYS A 189 8.98 -5.36 -10.28
C CYS A 189 9.19 -6.01 -8.91
N LEU A 190 10.03 -5.40 -8.09
CA LEU A 190 10.37 -5.84 -6.75
C LEU A 190 9.84 -4.85 -5.71
N ASN A 191 9.30 -5.35 -4.61
CA ASN A 191 8.93 -4.55 -3.45
C ASN A 191 9.58 -5.07 -2.18
N PHE A 192 10.23 -4.19 -1.43
CA PHE A 192 10.66 -4.39 -0.06
C PHE A 192 9.62 -3.78 0.88
N ALA A 193 8.96 -4.60 1.68
CA ALA A 193 7.85 -4.18 2.54
C ALA A 193 8.26 -3.44 3.82
N ASN A 194 9.54 -3.55 4.20
CA ASN A 194 10.02 -3.22 5.53
C ASN A 194 9.74 -1.79 5.98
N PRO A 195 10.08 -0.71 5.22
CA PRO A 195 9.88 0.66 5.71
C PRO A 195 8.41 0.97 5.98
N ASP A 196 7.50 0.45 5.15
CA ASP A 196 6.06 0.65 5.34
C ASP A 196 5.52 -0.19 6.51
N MET A 197 5.73 -1.50 6.50
CA MET A 197 5.15 -2.41 7.48
C MET A 197 5.69 -2.17 8.90
N VAL A 198 6.98 -1.87 9.02
CA VAL A 198 7.60 -1.51 10.31
C VAL A 198 7.22 -0.09 10.72
N GLY A 199 7.15 0.85 9.79
CA GLY A 199 6.70 2.22 10.02
C GLY A 199 5.33 2.28 10.69
N HIS A 200 4.40 1.43 10.30
CA HIS A 200 3.07 1.30 10.91
C HIS A 200 3.09 0.90 12.40
N THR A 201 4.18 0.40 12.93
CA THR A 201 4.33 0.07 14.35
C THR A 201 4.58 1.29 15.22
N GLY A 202 5.07 2.39 14.64
CA GLY A 202 5.46 3.61 15.33
C GLY A 202 6.78 3.50 16.11
N SER A 203 7.53 2.41 15.95
CA SER A 203 8.85 2.21 16.57
C SER A 203 9.94 2.84 15.71
N MET A 204 10.51 3.96 16.15
CA MET A 204 11.61 4.65 15.46
C MET A 204 12.84 3.74 15.29
N GLU A 205 13.24 3.04 16.34
CA GLU A 205 14.42 2.16 16.31
C GLU A 205 14.24 1.02 15.29
N ALA A 206 13.06 0.40 15.29
CA ALA A 206 12.74 -0.65 14.33
C ALA A 206 12.66 -0.12 12.89
N ALA A 207 12.11 1.08 12.67
CA ALA A 207 12.05 1.71 11.36
C ALA A 207 13.44 2.03 10.80
N ILE A 208 14.37 2.52 11.63
CA ILE A 208 15.77 2.72 11.24
C ILE A 208 16.39 1.40 10.79
N LYS A 209 16.23 0.35 11.60
CA LYS A 209 16.76 -0.98 11.26
C LYS A 209 16.14 -1.55 9.98
N ALA A 210 14.86 -1.32 9.75
CA ALA A 210 14.17 -1.71 8.51
C ALA A 210 14.78 -1.01 7.29
N CYS A 211 15.01 0.29 7.37
CA CYS A 211 15.61 1.07 6.29
C CYS A 211 17.07 0.65 6.01
N GLU A 212 17.89 0.44 7.04
CA GLU A 212 19.25 -0.07 6.90
C GLU A 212 19.30 -1.45 6.23
N THR A 213 18.34 -2.30 6.57
CA THR A 213 18.22 -3.63 5.95
C THR A 213 17.89 -3.53 4.47
N VAL A 214 16.89 -2.66 4.13
CA VAL A 214 16.52 -2.44 2.73
C VAL A 214 17.64 -1.82 1.93
N ASP A 215 18.38 -0.84 2.48
CA ASP A 215 19.55 -0.24 1.84
C ASP A 215 20.61 -1.30 1.50
N THR A 216 20.91 -2.18 2.46
CA THR A 216 21.86 -3.29 2.27
C THR A 216 21.39 -4.25 1.17
N CYS A 217 20.11 -4.65 1.18
CA CYS A 217 19.55 -5.55 0.19
C CYS A 217 19.46 -4.91 -1.20
N ALA A 218 19.01 -3.66 -1.26
CA ALA A 218 18.90 -2.90 -2.51
C ALA A 218 20.25 -2.70 -3.18
N LYS A 219 21.29 -2.41 -2.40
CA LYS A 219 22.66 -2.30 -2.93
C LYS A 219 23.04 -3.55 -3.73
N GLU A 220 22.91 -4.74 -3.15
CA GLU A 220 23.30 -5.99 -3.81
C GLU A 220 22.46 -6.27 -5.06
N VAL A 221 21.15 -5.99 -5.00
CA VAL A 221 20.24 -6.14 -6.16
C VAL A 221 20.65 -5.20 -7.29
N ILE A 222 20.95 -3.92 -6.98
CA ILE A 222 21.34 -2.90 -7.95
C ILE A 222 22.70 -3.24 -8.59
N GLU A 223 23.70 -3.58 -7.76
CA GLU A 223 25.03 -3.95 -8.23
C GLU A 223 24.97 -5.18 -9.16
N THR A 224 24.25 -6.22 -8.74
CA THR A 224 24.01 -7.40 -9.61
C THR A 224 23.26 -7.02 -10.89
N GLY A 225 22.24 -6.19 -10.80
CA GLY A 225 21.50 -5.72 -11.98
C GLY A 225 22.39 -5.01 -12.97
N LEU A 226 23.24 -4.08 -12.51
CA LEU A 226 24.20 -3.38 -13.37
C LEU A 226 25.20 -4.33 -14.03
N GLU A 227 25.73 -5.30 -13.28
CA GLU A 227 26.67 -6.30 -13.81
C GLU A 227 26.04 -7.15 -14.93
N HIS A 228 24.71 -7.32 -14.90
CA HIS A 228 23.94 -8.08 -15.87
C HIS A 228 23.15 -7.20 -16.86
N GLY A 229 23.51 -5.93 -17.00
CA GLY A 229 22.99 -5.02 -18.03
C GLY A 229 21.59 -4.46 -17.78
N TYR A 230 21.11 -4.49 -16.53
CA TYR A 230 19.84 -3.90 -16.16
C TYR A 230 20.01 -2.42 -15.77
N SER A 231 19.04 -1.60 -16.14
CA SER A 231 18.79 -0.30 -15.56
C SER A 231 17.87 -0.44 -14.35
N THR A 232 18.14 0.30 -13.27
CA THR A 232 17.33 0.22 -12.05
C THR A 232 16.69 1.57 -11.72
N LEU A 233 15.37 1.56 -11.50
CA LEU A 233 14.62 2.67 -10.92
C LEU A 233 14.27 2.30 -9.47
N VAL A 234 14.75 3.09 -8.51
CA VAL A 234 14.43 2.96 -7.09
C VAL A 234 13.42 4.03 -6.74
N ILE A 235 12.28 3.62 -6.18
CA ILE A 235 11.17 4.51 -5.85
C ILE A 235 10.43 3.98 -4.63
N ALA A 236 9.64 4.83 -3.96
CA ALA A 236 8.59 4.41 -3.05
C ALA A 236 7.20 4.78 -3.64
N ASP A 237 6.17 4.03 -3.30
CA ASP A 237 4.79 4.28 -3.72
C ASP A 237 4.10 5.37 -2.86
N HIS A 238 4.56 5.56 -1.63
CA HIS A 238 4.13 6.60 -0.68
C HIS A 238 5.15 6.75 0.44
N GLY A 239 5.02 7.81 1.24
CA GLY A 239 5.79 7.99 2.45
C GLY A 239 5.16 7.26 3.65
N ASN A 240 5.98 6.86 4.60
CA ASN A 240 5.62 6.30 5.91
C ASN A 240 6.75 6.54 6.92
N SER A 241 7.86 5.79 6.81
CA SER A 241 9.02 5.90 7.71
C SER A 241 9.79 7.23 7.61
N ASP A 242 9.48 8.07 6.63
CA ASP A 242 9.99 9.44 6.50
C ASP A 242 9.49 10.36 7.63
N THR A 243 8.38 10.00 8.27
CA THR A 243 7.79 10.77 9.37
C THR A 243 7.27 9.83 10.46
N MET A 244 8.13 9.52 11.41
CA MET A 244 7.81 8.59 12.50
C MET A 244 7.23 9.27 13.75
N ILE A 245 7.26 10.60 13.84
CA ILE A 245 6.82 11.38 15.01
C ILE A 245 5.90 12.51 14.54
N ASN A 246 4.72 12.58 15.12
CA ASN A 246 3.77 13.66 14.92
C ASN A 246 4.24 14.98 15.59
N PRO A 247 3.72 16.15 15.18
CA PRO A 247 4.07 17.43 15.81
C PRO A 247 3.80 17.52 17.32
N ASP A 248 2.91 16.68 17.84
CA ASP A 248 2.59 16.58 19.27
C ASP A 248 3.53 15.64 20.05
N GLY A 249 4.51 15.04 19.38
CA GLY A 249 5.47 14.10 19.94
C GLY A 249 4.95 12.65 20.01
N SER A 250 3.75 12.35 19.56
CA SER A 250 3.22 10.99 19.48
C SER A 250 3.83 10.24 18.29
N PRO A 251 3.92 8.89 18.33
CA PRO A 251 4.32 8.11 17.16
C PRO A 251 3.35 8.32 15.99
N ASN A 252 3.90 8.55 14.79
CA ASN A 252 3.14 8.47 13.55
C ASN A 252 3.15 7.02 13.04
N THR A 253 1.99 6.51 12.69
CA THR A 253 1.81 5.15 12.16
C THR A 253 1.04 5.15 10.85
N ALA A 254 0.88 6.32 10.23
CA ALA A 254 0.11 6.51 9.01
C ALA A 254 1.04 6.86 7.83
N HIS A 255 0.54 6.62 6.63
CA HIS A 255 1.21 7.09 5.42
C HIS A 255 1.29 8.62 5.41
N THR A 256 2.32 9.16 4.76
CA THR A 256 2.49 10.59 4.54
C THR A 256 2.24 10.96 3.09
N THR A 257 1.99 12.23 2.84
CA THR A 257 1.89 12.81 1.49
C THR A 257 3.19 13.48 1.05
N ASN A 258 4.27 13.23 1.75
CA ASN A 258 5.59 13.76 1.39
C ASN A 258 6.04 13.20 0.03
N PRO A 259 6.79 13.98 -0.75
CA PRO A 259 7.42 13.46 -1.96
C PRO A 259 8.34 12.28 -1.64
N VAL A 260 8.30 11.26 -2.49
CA VAL A 260 9.14 10.07 -2.37
C VAL A 260 10.39 10.22 -3.24
N PRO A 261 11.52 9.59 -2.88
CA PRO A 261 12.73 9.62 -3.70
C PRO A 261 12.51 8.85 -5.01
N LEU A 262 13.13 9.33 -6.09
CA LEU A 262 13.27 8.62 -7.35
C LEU A 262 14.74 8.62 -7.75
N ILE A 263 15.32 7.44 -7.91
CA ILE A 263 16.73 7.26 -8.24
C ILE A 263 16.83 6.39 -9.50
N LEU A 264 17.56 6.87 -10.50
CA LEU A 264 17.93 6.10 -11.68
C LEU A 264 19.39 5.64 -11.54
N VAL A 265 19.58 4.33 -11.66
CA VAL A 265 20.92 3.73 -11.77
C VAL A 265 21.01 3.04 -13.12
N ASP A 266 21.80 3.64 -14.01
CA ASP A 266 21.87 3.28 -15.44
C ASP A 266 23.30 3.56 -15.95
N PRO A 267 23.89 2.69 -16.77
CA PRO A 267 25.24 2.90 -17.27
C PRO A 267 25.37 4.12 -18.18
N ASP A 268 24.35 4.42 -18.96
CA ASP A 268 24.40 5.43 -20.02
C ASP A 268 23.63 6.70 -19.65
N ARG A 269 22.48 6.58 -18.97
CA ARG A 269 21.63 7.71 -18.56
C ARG A 269 22.06 8.26 -17.22
N LYS A 270 22.25 9.59 -17.15
CA LYS A 270 22.82 10.25 -15.96
C LYS A 270 21.85 11.16 -15.20
N SER A 271 20.64 11.29 -15.69
CA SER A 271 19.64 12.17 -15.07
C SER A 271 18.23 11.61 -15.28
N ILE A 272 17.36 11.89 -14.31
CA ILE A 272 15.93 11.65 -14.37
C ILE A 272 15.23 12.89 -13.80
N ARG A 273 14.06 13.24 -14.32
CA ARG A 273 13.29 14.41 -13.88
C ARG A 273 12.33 14.03 -12.75
N ASP A 274 11.94 15.04 -11.94
CA ASP A 274 10.83 14.89 -11.01
C ASP A 274 9.51 14.67 -11.77
N GLY A 275 8.58 13.95 -11.13
CA GLY A 275 7.29 13.65 -11.72
C GLY A 275 6.30 13.06 -10.74
N VAL A 276 5.39 12.26 -11.23
CA VAL A 276 4.38 11.54 -10.44
C VAL A 276 4.49 10.02 -10.66
N LEU A 277 3.89 9.23 -9.78
CA LEU A 277 3.95 7.76 -9.86
C LEU A 277 3.49 7.21 -11.21
N GLY A 278 2.52 7.86 -11.86
CA GLY A 278 2.03 7.48 -13.17
C GLY A 278 3.07 7.60 -14.30
N ASP A 279 4.11 8.39 -14.12
CA ASP A 279 5.19 8.57 -15.08
C ASP A 279 6.17 7.38 -15.11
N MET A 280 6.08 6.48 -14.13
CA MET A 280 7.01 5.35 -14.01
C MET A 280 6.84 4.35 -15.15
N ALA A 281 5.60 4.00 -15.52
CA ALA A 281 5.36 3.05 -16.61
C ALA A 281 5.88 3.58 -17.97
N PRO A 282 5.58 4.83 -18.40
CA PRO A 282 6.20 5.43 -19.57
C PRO A 282 7.72 5.47 -19.53
N THR A 283 8.30 5.77 -18.34
CA THR A 283 9.77 5.80 -18.18
C THR A 283 10.40 4.42 -18.38
N VAL A 284 9.79 3.38 -17.81
CA VAL A 284 10.23 1.98 -18.04
C VAL A 284 10.14 1.61 -19.52
N LEU A 285 9.03 1.95 -20.19
CA LEU A 285 8.85 1.65 -21.62
C LEU A 285 9.89 2.36 -22.49
N GLU A 286 10.26 3.62 -22.14
CA GLU A 286 11.31 4.34 -22.88
C GLU A 286 12.69 3.71 -22.66
N ILE A 287 13.02 3.28 -21.42
CA ILE A 287 14.27 2.54 -21.13
C ILE A 287 14.34 1.27 -21.97
N MET A 288 13.21 0.57 -22.11
CA MET A 288 13.11 -0.69 -22.86
C MET A 288 12.91 -0.51 -24.36
N GLU A 289 12.87 0.72 -24.86
CA GLU A 289 12.64 1.06 -26.27
C GLU A 289 11.30 0.51 -26.80
N ILE A 290 10.30 0.45 -25.93
CA ILE A 290 8.94 0.00 -26.27
C ILE A 290 8.03 1.22 -26.43
N LYS A 291 7.27 1.26 -27.52
CA LYS A 291 6.34 2.37 -27.77
C LYS A 291 5.26 2.45 -26.69
N GLN A 292 5.13 3.61 -26.08
CA GLN A 292 4.05 3.93 -25.12
C GLN A 292 2.69 3.88 -25.82
N PRO A 293 1.67 3.18 -25.27
CA PRO A 293 0.30 3.21 -25.81
C PRO A 293 -0.39 4.54 -25.51
N GLU A 294 -1.41 4.86 -26.34
CA GLU A 294 -2.15 6.13 -26.25
C GLU A 294 -2.93 6.29 -24.94
N LEU A 295 -3.38 5.18 -24.34
CA LEU A 295 -4.10 5.21 -23.05
C LEU A 295 -3.20 5.55 -21.87
N MET A 296 -1.89 5.41 -21.98
CA MET A 296 -0.95 5.92 -20.99
C MET A 296 -0.75 7.42 -21.20
N THR A 297 -1.45 8.24 -20.41
CA THR A 297 -1.45 9.71 -20.56
C THR A 297 -0.28 10.40 -19.87
N CYS A 298 0.38 9.74 -18.93
CA CYS A 298 1.58 10.21 -18.26
C CYS A 298 2.80 10.17 -19.22
N LYS A 299 3.92 10.79 -18.82
CA LYS A 299 5.09 10.97 -19.68
C LYS A 299 6.32 10.36 -19.04
N SER A 300 7.24 9.88 -19.87
CA SER A 300 8.56 9.47 -19.40
C SER A 300 9.29 10.64 -18.73
N LEU A 301 10.08 10.31 -17.73
CA LEU A 301 10.92 11.24 -16.95
C LEU A 301 12.37 11.33 -17.47
N LEU A 302 12.70 10.65 -18.55
CA LEU A 302 14.00 10.74 -19.21
C LEU A 302 14.12 11.96 -20.10
#